data_97ae654e2dcca314a96e11789b2b3cfa
#
_entry.id   97ae654e2dcca314a96e11789b2b3cfa
#
_cell.length_a   1.000
_cell.length_b   1.000
_cell.length_c   1.000
_cell.angle_alpha   90.00
_cell.angle_beta   90.00
_cell.angle_gamma   90.00
#
_symmetry.space_group_name_H-M   'P 1'
#
loop_
_entity.id
_entity.type
_entity.pdbx_description
1 polymer ?
#
loop_
_entity_poly.entity_id
_entity_poly.type
_entity_poly.pdbx_seq_one_letter_code
_entity_poly.pdbx_strand_id
1 'polypeptide(L)'
;RSYIEVKGRIHGSETFTVTANEIQFGQTQKEHHKLALVDVHPDGPDHDEIRYITQAFDHIESNVTTQSYNEKWRDYWSRGAPPL
;
A
#
# COMPACT_ATOMS: atom_id res chain seq x y z
N ARG A 1 -3.02 16.83 9.20
CA ARG A 1 -3.54 16.41 7.91
C ARG A 1 -3.08 15.00 7.59
N SER A 2 -3.97 14.18 7.12
CA SER A 2 -3.68 12.78 6.77
C SER A 2 -3.75 12.58 5.27
N TYR A 3 -2.86 11.73 4.78
CA TYR A 3 -2.81 11.34 3.37
C TYR A 3 -2.98 9.84 3.28
N ILE A 4 -3.80 9.40 2.34
CA ILE A 4 -4.06 7.97 2.13
C ILE A 4 -3.77 7.63 0.67
N GLU A 5 -2.82 6.72 0.46
CA GLU A 5 -2.56 6.12 -0.85
C GLU A 5 -3.35 4.83 -0.93
N VAL A 6 -4.20 4.70 -1.94
CA VAL A 6 -5.05 3.52 -2.09
C VAL A 6 -4.51 2.63 -3.21
N LYS A 7 -4.30 1.35 -2.90
CA LYS A 7 -3.89 0.34 -3.88
C LYS A 7 -4.85 -0.84 -3.79
N GLY A 8 -5.62 -1.03 -4.87
CA GLY A 8 -6.56 -2.15 -4.97
C GLY A 8 -6.03 -3.21 -5.90
N ARG A 9 -6.12 -4.48 -5.49
CA ARG A 9 -5.80 -5.61 -6.35
C ARG A 9 -6.85 -6.69 -6.15
N ILE A 10 -7.07 -7.45 -7.21
CA ILE A 10 -7.99 -8.59 -7.13
C ILE A 10 -7.44 -9.63 -6.16
N HIS A 11 -8.35 -10.29 -5.46
CA HIS A 11 -8.01 -11.32 -4.47
C HIS A 11 -7.06 -12.36 -5.06
N GLY A 12 -5.99 -12.67 -4.31
CA GLY A 12 -4.98 -13.61 -4.75
C GLY A 12 -3.82 -12.99 -5.53
N SER A 13 -3.84 -11.68 -5.81
CA SER A 13 -2.72 -11.01 -6.45
C SER A 13 -1.47 -11.08 -5.57
N GLU A 14 -0.32 -11.33 -6.20
CA GLU A 14 0.93 -11.50 -5.46
C GLU A 14 1.68 -10.18 -5.23
N THR A 15 1.50 -9.22 -6.13
CA THR A 15 2.25 -7.96 -6.08
C THR A 15 1.35 -6.76 -6.33
N PHE A 16 1.86 -5.59 -5.98
CA PHE A 16 1.29 -4.31 -6.38
C PHE A 16 2.41 -3.35 -6.72
N THR A 17 2.11 -2.38 -7.56
CA THR A 17 3.12 -1.43 -8.04
C THR A 17 3.03 -0.12 -7.27
N VAL A 18 4.20 0.38 -6.84
CA VAL A 18 4.33 1.67 -6.17
C VAL A 18 5.35 2.48 -6.96
N THR A 19 5.01 3.73 -7.26
CA THR A 19 5.94 4.62 -7.97
C THR A 19 6.95 5.23 -7.00
N ALA A 20 8.09 5.66 -7.55
CA ALA A 20 9.11 6.35 -6.75
C ALA A 20 8.53 7.60 -6.08
N ASN A 21 7.68 8.35 -6.78
CA ASN A 21 7.06 9.55 -6.23
C ASN A 21 6.12 9.22 -5.06
N GLU A 22 5.37 8.15 -5.16
CA GLU A 22 4.48 7.70 -4.09
C GLU A 22 5.27 7.30 -2.85
N ILE A 23 6.39 6.60 -3.05
CA ILE A 23 7.27 6.20 -1.95
C ILE A 23 7.85 7.44 -1.26
N GLN A 24 8.39 8.36 -2.05
CA GLN A 24 9.00 9.57 -1.52
C GLN A 24 7.98 10.41 -0.75
N PHE A 25 6.77 10.56 -1.29
CA PHE A 25 5.71 11.29 -0.62
C PHE A 25 5.35 10.64 0.72
N GLY A 26 5.20 9.32 0.73
CA GLY A 26 4.88 8.59 1.96
C GLY A 26 5.97 8.74 3.01
N GLN A 27 7.24 8.64 2.60
CA GLN A 27 8.37 8.81 3.53
C GLN A 27 8.46 10.23 4.08
N THR A 28 8.10 11.22 3.28
CA THR A 28 8.12 12.63 3.69
C THR A 28 7.02 12.92 4.71
N GLN A 29 5.83 12.35 4.53
CA GLN A 29 4.69 12.61 5.39
C GLN A 29 4.70 11.80 6.69
N LYS A 30 5.53 10.78 6.79
CA LYS A 30 5.72 9.97 8.00
C LYS A 30 4.39 9.44 8.54
N GLU A 31 4.10 9.68 9.83
CA GLU A 31 2.89 9.18 10.48
C GLU A 31 1.59 9.76 9.92
N HIS A 32 1.68 10.80 9.11
CA HIS A 32 0.51 11.39 8.45
C HIS A 32 0.13 10.68 7.17
N HIS A 33 0.90 9.68 6.75
CA HIS A 33 0.65 8.92 5.54
C HIS A 33 0.26 7.49 5.87
N LYS A 34 -0.78 7.01 5.21
CA LYS A 34 -1.22 5.61 5.30
C LYS A 34 -1.37 5.03 3.91
N LEU A 35 -1.00 3.77 3.79
CA LEU A 35 -1.31 2.97 2.62
C LEU A 35 -2.56 2.16 2.92
N ALA A 36 -3.57 2.30 2.08
CA ALA A 36 -4.78 1.49 2.17
C ALA A 36 -4.71 0.41 1.08
N LEU A 37 -4.60 -0.84 1.50
CA LEU A 37 -4.65 -1.98 0.59
C LEU A 37 -6.07 -2.50 0.54
N VAL A 38 -6.63 -2.59 -0.66
CA VAL A 38 -7.98 -3.11 -0.87
C VAL A 38 -7.88 -4.44 -1.60
N ASP A 39 -8.31 -5.49 -0.93
CA ASP A 39 -8.41 -6.83 -1.50
C ASP A 39 -9.77 -6.96 -2.16
N VAL A 40 -9.79 -6.85 -3.49
CA VAL A 40 -11.03 -6.82 -4.27
C VAL A 40 -11.46 -8.26 -4.56
N HIS A 41 -12.56 -8.67 -3.95
CA HIS A 41 -13.04 -10.05 -4.05
C HIS A 41 -13.89 -10.26 -5.31
N PRO A 42 -13.71 -11.38 -6.03
CA PRO A 42 -14.48 -11.65 -7.25
C PRO A 42 -15.98 -11.85 -6.99
N ASP A 43 -16.36 -12.18 -5.77
CA ASP A 43 -17.77 -12.40 -5.42
C ASP A 43 -18.52 -11.11 -5.06
N GLY A 44 -17.88 -9.97 -5.21
CA GLY A 44 -18.53 -8.68 -5.06
C GLY A 44 -18.00 -7.85 -3.90
N PRO A 45 -18.41 -6.56 -3.84
CA PRO A 45 -17.87 -5.61 -2.87
C PRO A 45 -18.09 -5.97 -1.41
N ASP A 46 -19.13 -6.75 -1.11
CA ASP A 46 -19.43 -7.17 0.25
C ASP A 46 -18.33 -8.07 0.83
N HIS A 47 -17.49 -8.64 -0.02
CA HIS A 47 -16.38 -9.52 0.38
C HIS A 47 -15.03 -8.82 0.35
N ASP A 48 -14.98 -7.56 -0.10
CA ASP A 48 -13.74 -6.80 -0.14
C ASP A 48 -13.24 -6.54 1.28
N GLU A 49 -11.91 -6.56 1.42
CA GLU A 49 -11.27 -6.23 2.69
C GLU A 49 -10.30 -5.09 2.50
N ILE A 50 -10.18 -4.25 3.52
CA ILE A 50 -9.25 -3.12 3.52
C ILE A 50 -8.35 -3.23 4.74
N ARG A 51 -7.05 -2.99 4.53
CA ARG A 51 -6.09 -2.85 5.62
C ARG A 51 -5.29 -1.57 5.44
N TYR A 52 -5.03 -0.90 6.55
CA TYR A 52 -4.25 0.33 6.58
C TYR A 52 -2.89 0.08 7.19
N ILE A 53 -1.86 0.66 6.58
CA ILE A 53 -0.47 0.55 7.05
C ILE A 53 0.09 1.96 7.18
N THR A 54 0.48 2.34 8.39
CA THR A 54 1.12 3.63 8.63
C THR A 54 2.60 3.51 8.30
N GLN A 55 3.16 4.52 7.64
CA GLN A 55 4.58 4.56 7.29
C GLN A 55 4.99 3.33 6.47
N ALA A 56 4.15 2.98 5.51
CA ALA A 56 4.28 1.72 4.78
C ALA A 56 5.59 1.58 4.01
N PHE A 57 6.17 2.70 3.55
CA PHE A 57 7.32 2.68 2.64
C PHE A 57 8.64 3.08 3.28
N ASP A 58 8.69 3.24 4.61
CA ASP A 58 9.89 3.73 5.28
C ASP A 58 11.10 2.81 5.13
N HIS A 59 10.87 1.53 4.88
CA HIS A 59 11.93 0.54 4.72
C HIS A 59 12.57 0.56 3.32
N ILE A 60 11.98 1.28 2.37
CA ILE A 60 12.45 1.27 0.99
C ILE A 60 13.55 2.31 0.80
N GLU A 61 14.70 1.86 0.30
CA GLU A 61 15.79 2.77 -0.06
C GLU A 61 15.53 3.34 -1.44
N SER A 62 15.67 4.66 -1.57
CA SER A 62 15.50 5.34 -2.84
C SER A 62 16.63 5.01 -3.80
N ASN A 63 16.26 4.73 -5.05
CA ASN A 63 17.21 4.58 -6.14
C ASN A 63 16.82 5.55 -7.24
N VAL A 64 17.73 6.48 -7.56
CA VAL A 64 17.44 7.57 -8.49
C VAL A 64 17.09 7.09 -9.90
N THR A 65 17.45 5.86 -10.25
CA THR A 65 17.15 5.29 -11.58
C THR A 65 15.90 4.45 -11.59
N THR A 66 15.33 4.12 -10.43
CA THR A 66 14.13 3.28 -10.34
C THR A 66 12.89 4.16 -10.25
N GLN A 67 11.98 4.00 -11.20
CA GLN A 67 10.75 4.81 -11.26
C GLN A 67 9.55 4.12 -10.62
N SER A 68 9.57 2.79 -10.54
CA SER A 68 8.50 2.03 -9.91
C SER A 68 9.05 0.76 -9.30
N TYR A 69 8.31 0.24 -8.32
CA TYR A 69 8.67 -0.95 -7.56
C TYR A 69 7.50 -1.90 -7.54
N ASN A 70 7.77 -3.19 -7.75
CA ASN A 70 6.77 -4.24 -7.54
C ASN A 70 6.98 -4.81 -6.14
N GLU A 71 6.01 -4.55 -5.27
CA GLU A 71 6.09 -4.95 -3.88
C GLU A 71 5.20 -6.16 -3.62
N LYS A 72 5.59 -7.00 -2.69
CA LYS A 72 4.84 -8.22 -2.37
C LYS A 72 3.63 -7.88 -1.53
N TRP A 73 2.46 -8.18 -2.04
CA TRP A 73 1.18 -7.91 -1.40
C TRP A 73 1.11 -8.44 0.03
N ARG A 74 1.46 -9.71 0.22
CA ARG A 74 1.33 -10.35 1.54
C ARG A 74 2.23 -9.74 2.60
N ASP A 75 3.40 -9.22 2.21
CA ASP A 75 4.33 -8.59 3.17
C ASP A 75 3.72 -7.33 3.76
N TYR A 76 3.02 -6.55 2.94
CA TYR A 76 2.31 -5.37 3.42
C TYR A 76 1.01 -5.73 4.11
N TRP A 77 0.28 -6.68 3.56
CA TRP A 77 -1.00 -7.10 4.12
C TRP A 77 -0.85 -7.57 5.56
N SER A 78 0.20 -8.33 5.84
CA SER A 78 0.45 -8.84 7.20
C SER A 78 0.79 -7.73 8.20
N ARG A 79 1.28 -6.58 7.73
CA ARG A 79 1.59 -5.42 8.58
C ARG A 79 0.37 -4.53 8.82
N GLY A 80 -0.67 -4.72 8.05
CA GLY A 80 -1.83 -3.86 8.07
C GLY A 80 -2.81 -4.18 9.18
N ALA A 81 -3.64 -3.19 9.51
CA ALA A 81 -4.74 -3.34 10.45
C ALA A 81 -6.06 -3.03 9.75
N PRO A 82 -7.15 -3.72 10.11
CA PRO A 82 -8.45 -3.41 9.53
C PRO A 82 -8.90 -2.00 9.96
N PRO A 83 -9.78 -1.36 9.19
CA PRO A 83 -10.37 -0.11 9.63
C PRO A 83 -11.19 -0.32 10.90
N LEU A 84 -11.19 0.71 11.73
CA LEU A 84 -11.93 0.68 12.98
C LEU A 84 -13.42 0.86 12.76
#